data_6993552b6563d40ea1513e3d48e83735
#
_entry.id   6993552b6563d40ea1513e3d48e83735
#
_cell.length_a   1.000
_cell.length_b   1.000
_cell.length_c   1.000
_cell.angle_alpha   90.00
_cell.angle_beta   90.00
_cell.angle_gamma   90.00
#
_symmetry.space_group_name_H-M   'P 1'
#
loop_
_entity.id
_entity.type
_entity.pdbx_description
1 polymer ?
#
loop_
_entity_poly.entity_id
_entity_poly.type
_entity_poly.pdbx_seq_one_letter_code
_entity_poly.pdbx_strand_id
1 'polypeptide(L)'
;MLLIALGCISARMEVSKLRIDPFTGKEIDVRGSKVITSDYHFNISIAEDIMLHGGLLTKETGSISEWKFTDQFREDIRIMWDLCRRYRGDWNKHCGVIDELRKNTPNQREGWSELYINQLGDAIRLLRDLYEIGMLKDYEEHGKKVMFRFKNNQIKKIIAKAGNMLELHVYEVATREGYLFSDAVIGAHIDWDGEVHDTMNPGYDTMNEIDVILMKQVCPIFISCKSGKAGGNALHELETVSRKFGGKYARKALVLARACDNTTGTMFFKQRARDMHIWIIDDVFRMSDEQLLNKLKRI
;
A
#
# COMPACT_ATOMS: atom_id res chain seq x y z
N MET A 1 -5.27 21.68 12.12
CA MET A 1 -5.05 23.12 11.91
C MET A 1 -3.54 23.35 11.97
N LEU A 2 -2.87 23.23 10.84
CA LEU A 2 -1.44 23.53 10.76
C LEU A 2 -1.30 25.04 10.84
N LEU A 3 -0.94 25.55 12.00
CA LEU A 3 -0.38 26.89 12.13
C LEU A 3 1.09 26.77 11.66
N ILE A 4 1.35 27.07 10.40
CA ILE A 4 2.73 27.40 10.01
C ILE A 4 2.99 28.78 10.63
N ALA A 5 3.49 28.79 11.84
CA ALA A 5 4.15 29.94 12.40
C ALA A 5 5.49 30.08 11.69
N LEU A 6 5.47 30.60 10.47
CA LEU A 6 6.65 31.20 9.89
C LEU A 6 7.03 32.32 10.83
N GLY A 7 8.19 32.16 11.51
CA GLY A 7 8.75 33.12 12.41
C GLY A 7 9.06 34.44 11.71
N CYS A 8 8.05 35.27 11.52
CA CYS A 8 8.19 36.68 11.24
C CYS A 8 8.24 37.45 12.57
N ILE A 9 9.26 37.16 13.35
CA ILE A 9 9.63 38.03 14.46
C ILE A 9 10.49 39.12 13.84
N SER A 10 10.02 40.34 13.96
CA SER A 10 10.73 41.62 13.79
C SER A 10 10.55 42.42 12.49
N ALA A 11 9.41 42.50 11.93
CA ALA A 11 9.08 43.72 11.19
C ALA A 11 7.57 43.93 11.22
N ARG A 12 7.13 45.13 11.43
CA ARG A 12 5.75 45.65 11.44
C ARG A 12 4.91 45.18 10.25
N MET A 13 4.73 43.86 10.10
CA MET A 13 3.85 43.24 9.11
C MET A 13 2.55 42.86 9.80
N GLU A 14 1.43 43.34 9.31
CA GLU A 14 0.13 42.80 9.65
C GLU A 14 0.15 41.32 9.34
N VAL A 15 0.15 40.46 10.37
CA VAL A 15 0.08 39.02 10.22
C VAL A 15 -1.35 38.67 9.85
N SER A 16 -1.59 38.53 8.56
CA SER A 16 -2.81 37.90 8.08
C SER A 16 -2.84 36.46 8.58
N LYS A 17 -3.94 36.03 9.17
CA LYS A 17 -4.10 34.63 9.56
C LYS A 17 -4.32 33.80 8.31
N LEU A 18 -3.24 33.21 7.80
CA LEU A 18 -3.30 32.26 6.73
C LEU A 18 -3.87 30.93 7.24
N ARG A 19 -4.86 30.41 6.58
CA ARG A 19 -5.45 29.13 6.87
C ARG A 19 -5.55 28.32 5.58
N ILE A 20 -5.15 27.07 5.62
CA ILE A 20 -5.34 26.14 4.52
C ILE A 20 -6.58 25.29 4.84
N ASP A 21 -7.53 25.23 3.91
CA ASP A 21 -8.62 24.28 3.99
C ASP A 21 -8.07 22.87 3.66
N PRO A 22 -8.06 21.96 4.62
CA PRO A 22 -7.47 20.63 4.41
C PRO A 22 -8.23 19.78 3.39
N PHE A 23 -9.49 20.12 3.08
CA PHE A 23 -10.31 19.33 2.16
C PHE A 23 -10.22 19.81 0.72
N THR A 24 -9.94 21.09 0.51
CA THR A 24 -9.84 21.68 -0.81
C THR A 24 -8.40 22.07 -1.18
N GLY A 25 -7.49 22.07 -0.20
CA GLY A 25 -6.11 22.54 -0.35
C GLY A 25 -6.01 24.05 -0.66
N LYS A 26 -7.15 24.77 -0.57
CA LYS A 26 -7.18 26.20 -0.87
C LYS A 26 -6.70 27.02 0.30
N GLU A 27 -5.97 28.06 -0.02
CA GLU A 27 -5.59 29.09 0.92
C GLU A 27 -6.78 29.95 1.32
N ILE A 28 -6.97 30.15 2.61
CA ILE A 28 -7.99 31.03 3.19
C ILE A 28 -7.27 32.13 3.98
N ASP A 29 -7.33 33.34 3.47
CA ASP A 29 -6.84 34.54 4.18
C ASP A 29 -8.01 35.17 4.95
N VAL A 30 -7.82 35.35 6.25
CA VAL A 30 -8.81 35.97 7.12
C VAL A 30 -8.30 37.35 7.52
N ARG A 31 -8.76 38.38 6.81
CA ARG A 31 -8.49 39.78 7.14
C ARG A 31 -9.72 40.40 7.80
N GLY A 32 -9.68 40.55 9.12
CA GLY A 32 -10.84 41.01 9.88
C GLY A 32 -12.04 40.08 9.72
N SER A 33 -13.17 40.58 9.22
CA SER A 33 -14.38 39.81 8.94
C SER A 33 -14.47 39.29 7.50
N LYS A 34 -13.46 39.58 6.66
CA LYS A 34 -13.47 39.22 5.23
C LYS A 34 -12.63 37.96 5.01
N VAL A 35 -13.26 36.92 4.46
CA VAL A 35 -12.58 35.68 4.03
C VAL A 35 -12.28 35.81 2.54
N ILE A 36 -11.01 35.72 2.18
CA ILE A 36 -10.54 35.71 0.79
C ILE A 36 -10.02 34.30 0.53
N THR A 37 -10.60 33.59 -0.42
CA THR A 37 -10.07 32.31 -0.92
C THR A 37 -9.21 32.57 -2.14
N SER A 38 -7.99 32.06 -2.14
CA SER A 38 -7.13 32.04 -3.33
C SER A 38 -7.30 30.72 -4.08
N ASP A 39 -7.09 30.74 -5.40
CA ASP A 39 -7.05 29.53 -6.23
C ASP A 39 -5.72 28.78 -6.09
N TYR A 40 -4.86 29.20 -5.17
CA TYR A 40 -3.61 28.51 -4.86
C TYR A 40 -3.92 27.20 -4.17
N HIS A 41 -3.48 26.10 -4.78
CA HIS A 41 -3.57 24.77 -4.19
C HIS A 41 -2.25 24.41 -3.50
N PHE A 42 -2.32 24.27 -2.20
CA PHE A 42 -1.18 23.78 -1.43
C PHE A 42 -1.10 22.26 -1.56
N ASN A 43 0.03 21.76 -2.03
CA ASN A 43 0.34 20.34 -2.09
C ASN A 43 1.51 20.06 -1.15
N ILE A 44 1.39 18.97 -0.41
CA ILE A 44 2.45 18.42 0.43
C ILE A 44 2.66 16.96 0.01
N SER A 45 3.89 16.52 -0.06
CA SER A 45 4.20 15.11 -0.28
C SER A 45 3.97 14.29 0.99
N ILE A 46 3.79 12.99 0.84
CA ILE A 46 3.66 12.06 1.96
C ILE A 46 4.93 12.10 2.83
N ALA A 47 6.11 12.19 2.21
CA ALA A 47 7.37 12.27 2.94
C ALA A 47 7.46 13.53 3.80
N GLU A 48 7.06 14.69 3.27
CA GLU A 48 7.02 15.95 4.01
C GLU A 48 6.00 15.91 5.15
N ASP A 49 4.81 15.33 4.92
CA ASP A 49 3.78 15.20 5.95
C ASP A 49 4.26 14.33 7.12
N ILE A 50 4.88 13.18 6.83
CA ILE A 50 5.46 12.29 7.83
C ILE A 50 6.56 13.00 8.61
N MET A 51 7.45 13.75 7.92
CA MET A 51 8.53 14.51 8.55
C MET A 51 7.98 15.62 9.45
N LEU A 52 6.93 16.32 9.06
CA LEU A 52 6.26 17.33 9.89
C LEU A 52 5.65 16.74 11.17
N HIS A 53 5.36 15.45 11.19
CA HIS A 53 4.86 14.72 12.34
C HIS A 53 5.97 13.98 13.12
N GLY A 54 7.24 14.27 12.80
CA GLY A 54 8.43 13.78 13.52
C GLY A 54 8.80 12.33 13.18
N GLY A 55 8.44 11.84 12.00
CA GLY A 55 8.88 10.56 11.47
C GLY A 55 9.76 10.71 10.23
N LEU A 56 10.33 9.62 9.79
CA LEU A 56 11.09 9.54 8.54
C LEU A 56 10.57 8.41 7.67
N LEU A 57 10.27 8.72 6.41
CA LEU A 57 9.96 7.70 5.42
C LEU A 57 11.28 7.06 4.95
N THR A 58 11.51 5.83 5.36
CA THR A 58 12.72 5.07 5.04
C THR A 58 12.52 4.18 3.82
N LYS A 59 13.61 3.89 3.13
CA LYS A 59 13.64 2.90 2.04
C LYS A 59 14.42 1.68 2.53
N GLU A 60 13.71 0.67 3.00
CA GLU A 60 14.37 -0.61 3.29
C GLU A 60 14.67 -1.39 2.01
N THR A 61 15.83 -2.06 2.02
CA THR A 61 16.22 -2.96 0.94
C THR A 61 15.23 -4.13 0.83
N GLY A 62 14.60 -4.28 -0.33
CA GLY A 62 13.60 -5.32 -0.60
C GLY A 62 12.16 -4.94 -0.26
N SER A 63 11.92 -3.69 0.15
CA SER A 63 10.57 -3.16 0.31
C SER A 63 9.86 -2.96 -1.03
N ILE A 64 8.53 -2.83 -0.98
CA ILE A 64 7.72 -2.52 -2.17
C ILE A 64 8.08 -1.15 -2.77
N SER A 65 8.63 -0.22 -1.98
CA SER A 65 9.13 1.09 -2.46
C SER A 65 10.22 0.99 -3.54
N GLU A 66 10.84 -0.18 -3.72
CA GLU A 66 11.78 -0.44 -4.83
C GLU A 66 11.09 -0.82 -6.15
N TRP A 67 9.77 -0.89 -6.20
CA TRP A 67 9.06 -1.27 -7.41
C TRP A 67 9.07 -0.15 -8.45
N LYS A 68 9.40 -0.51 -9.68
CA LYS A 68 9.39 0.43 -10.81
C LYS A 68 8.05 0.29 -11.53
N PHE A 69 7.16 1.25 -11.34
CA PHE A 69 5.84 1.30 -11.97
C PHE A 69 5.94 1.83 -13.40
N THR A 70 6.51 1.03 -14.30
CA THR A 70 6.44 1.27 -15.75
C THR A 70 5.05 0.88 -16.27
N ASP A 71 4.66 1.36 -17.46
CA ASP A 71 3.38 0.98 -18.09
C ASP A 71 3.26 -0.53 -18.26
N GLN A 72 4.36 -1.19 -18.62
CA GLN A 72 4.40 -2.66 -18.71
C GLN A 72 4.16 -3.33 -17.35
N PHE A 73 4.75 -2.82 -16.28
CA PHE A 73 4.53 -3.41 -14.95
C PHE A 73 3.12 -3.14 -14.43
N ARG A 74 2.54 -1.98 -14.73
CA ARG A 74 1.12 -1.70 -14.44
C ARG A 74 0.19 -2.68 -15.15
N GLU A 75 0.49 -3.02 -16.41
CA GLU A 75 -0.24 -4.04 -17.15
C GLU A 75 -0.05 -5.43 -16.53
N ASP A 76 1.18 -5.79 -16.16
CA ASP A 76 1.48 -7.05 -15.47
C ASP A 76 0.69 -7.18 -14.15
N ILE A 77 0.56 -6.08 -13.38
CA ILE A 77 -0.26 -6.05 -12.16
C ILE A 77 -1.74 -6.36 -12.47
N ARG A 78 -2.31 -5.77 -13.51
CA ARG A 78 -3.72 -6.02 -13.90
C ARG A 78 -3.95 -7.47 -14.28
N ILE A 79 -3.10 -8.02 -15.14
CA ILE A 79 -3.17 -9.42 -15.58
C ILE A 79 -3.00 -10.38 -14.38
N MET A 80 -2.02 -10.10 -13.50
CA MET A 80 -1.78 -10.89 -12.29
C MET A 80 -2.92 -10.79 -11.29
N TRP A 81 -3.57 -9.61 -11.18
CA TRP A 81 -4.74 -9.44 -10.33
C TRP A 81 -5.93 -10.28 -10.80
N ASP A 82 -6.17 -10.34 -12.11
CA ASP A 82 -7.22 -11.18 -12.66
C ASP A 82 -6.97 -12.67 -12.41
N LEU A 83 -5.71 -13.10 -12.45
CA LEU A 83 -5.34 -14.44 -12.04
C LEU A 83 -5.56 -14.66 -10.54
N CYS A 84 -5.09 -13.73 -9.70
CA CYS A 84 -5.26 -13.78 -8.25
C CYS A 84 -6.75 -13.89 -7.86
N ARG A 85 -7.64 -13.13 -8.52
CA ARG A 85 -9.10 -13.20 -8.32
C ARG A 85 -9.69 -14.57 -8.63
N ARG A 86 -9.17 -15.29 -9.62
CA ARG A 86 -9.61 -16.66 -9.96
C ARG A 86 -9.25 -17.65 -8.87
N TYR A 87 -8.04 -17.56 -8.33
CA TYR A 87 -7.54 -18.41 -7.25
C TYR A 87 -8.07 -18.02 -5.87
N ARG A 88 -8.41 -16.74 -5.65
CA ARG A 88 -8.90 -16.23 -4.35
C ARG A 88 -8.05 -16.70 -3.17
N GLY A 89 -8.66 -17.51 -2.29
CA GLY A 89 -8.01 -17.98 -1.09
C GLY A 89 -6.83 -18.91 -1.30
N ASP A 90 -6.77 -19.58 -2.42
CA ASP A 90 -5.69 -20.51 -2.74
C ASP A 90 -4.47 -19.80 -3.32
N TRP A 91 -4.61 -18.55 -3.77
CA TRP A 91 -3.52 -17.73 -4.28
C TRP A 91 -2.31 -17.73 -3.35
N ASN A 92 -2.50 -17.24 -2.12
CA ASN A 92 -1.41 -17.13 -1.15
C ASN A 92 -0.81 -18.50 -0.82
N LYS A 93 -1.64 -19.55 -0.71
CA LYS A 93 -1.20 -20.91 -0.45
C LYS A 93 -0.31 -21.44 -1.58
N HIS A 94 -0.75 -21.31 -2.82
CA HIS A 94 0.00 -21.83 -3.98
C HIS A 94 1.29 -21.05 -4.19
N CYS A 95 1.25 -19.72 -4.09
CA CYS A 95 2.46 -18.89 -4.14
C CYS A 95 3.46 -19.27 -3.04
N GLY A 96 2.97 -19.50 -1.81
CA GLY A 96 3.81 -19.91 -0.69
C GLY A 96 4.51 -21.25 -0.94
N VAL A 97 3.79 -22.25 -1.46
CA VAL A 97 4.38 -23.56 -1.84
C VAL A 97 5.47 -23.38 -2.90
N ILE A 98 5.20 -22.60 -3.95
CA ILE A 98 6.16 -22.35 -5.03
C ILE A 98 7.42 -21.67 -4.48
N ASP A 99 7.26 -20.62 -3.66
CA ASP A 99 8.40 -19.86 -3.14
C ASP A 99 9.23 -20.66 -2.14
N GLU A 100 8.58 -21.42 -1.25
CA GLU A 100 9.25 -22.29 -0.29
C GLU A 100 10.07 -23.37 -0.99
N LEU A 101 9.49 -24.11 -1.92
CA LEU A 101 10.20 -25.14 -2.68
C LEU A 101 11.36 -24.54 -3.46
N ARG A 102 11.16 -23.39 -4.09
CA ARG A 102 12.20 -22.69 -4.84
C ARG A 102 13.38 -22.27 -3.95
N LYS A 103 13.13 -21.79 -2.74
CA LYS A 103 14.18 -21.40 -1.79
C LYS A 103 14.97 -22.62 -1.27
N ASN A 104 14.29 -23.75 -1.10
CA ASN A 104 14.87 -24.96 -0.55
C ASN A 104 15.56 -25.85 -1.61
N THR A 105 15.51 -25.50 -2.89
CA THR A 105 16.17 -26.26 -3.95
C THR A 105 17.56 -25.68 -4.21
N PRO A 106 18.64 -26.42 -3.90
CA PRO A 106 20.03 -25.98 -4.14
C PRO A 106 20.39 -26.01 -5.62
N ASN A 107 21.43 -25.25 -5.99
CA ASN A 107 22.10 -25.30 -7.30
C ASN A 107 21.19 -25.06 -8.52
N GLN A 108 20.27 -24.13 -8.42
CA GLN A 108 19.50 -23.69 -9.60
C GLN A 108 20.41 -22.94 -10.58
N ARG A 109 20.26 -23.22 -11.88
CA ARG A 109 20.89 -22.41 -12.92
C ARG A 109 20.44 -20.94 -12.78
N GLU A 110 21.30 -20.00 -13.09
CA GLU A 110 20.99 -18.58 -12.98
C GLU A 110 19.66 -18.24 -13.68
N GLY A 111 18.74 -17.71 -12.90
CA GLY A 111 17.40 -17.33 -13.35
C GLY A 111 16.38 -18.49 -13.51
N TRP A 112 16.81 -19.75 -13.49
CA TRP A 112 15.92 -20.90 -13.57
C TRP A 112 15.50 -21.40 -12.18
N SER A 113 14.30 -21.94 -12.11
CA SER A 113 13.79 -22.70 -10.95
C SER A 113 13.42 -24.09 -11.43
N GLU A 114 13.90 -25.14 -10.73
CA GLU A 114 13.58 -26.54 -10.99
C GLU A 114 12.91 -27.13 -9.76
N LEU A 115 11.68 -27.63 -9.89
CA LEU A 115 10.91 -28.18 -8.79
C LEU A 115 10.32 -29.54 -9.13
N TYR A 116 10.06 -30.38 -8.12
CA TYR A 116 9.38 -31.65 -8.32
C TYR A 116 7.85 -31.43 -8.32
N ILE A 117 7.17 -31.97 -9.36
CA ILE A 117 5.71 -31.80 -9.58
C ILE A 117 4.90 -32.39 -8.42
N ASN A 118 5.35 -33.52 -7.85
CA ASN A 118 4.67 -34.15 -6.72
C ASN A 118 4.73 -33.32 -5.42
N GLN A 119 5.72 -32.44 -5.28
CA GLN A 119 5.82 -31.53 -4.13
C GLN A 119 4.95 -30.28 -4.29
N LEU A 120 4.70 -29.87 -5.52
CA LEU A 120 3.86 -28.72 -5.83
C LEU A 120 2.38 -28.99 -5.56
N GLY A 121 1.92 -30.25 -5.71
CA GLY A 121 0.50 -30.55 -5.61
C GLY A 121 -0.35 -29.68 -6.56
N ASP A 122 -1.40 -29.06 -6.04
CA ASP A 122 -2.26 -28.17 -6.85
C ASP A 122 -1.57 -26.86 -7.29
N ALA A 123 -0.46 -26.47 -6.68
CA ALA A 123 0.27 -25.24 -7.06
C ALA A 123 0.88 -25.34 -8.47
N ILE A 124 1.02 -26.54 -9.06
CA ILE A 124 1.45 -26.72 -10.45
C ILE A 124 0.49 -26.02 -11.44
N ARG A 125 -0.81 -25.98 -11.13
CA ARG A 125 -1.80 -25.27 -11.95
C ARG A 125 -1.52 -23.78 -12.03
N LEU A 126 -1.13 -23.19 -10.90
CA LEU A 126 -0.75 -21.77 -10.86
C LEU A 126 0.48 -21.49 -11.73
N LEU A 127 1.49 -22.38 -11.76
CA LEU A 127 2.66 -22.20 -12.63
C LEU A 127 2.26 -22.27 -14.12
N ARG A 128 1.37 -23.18 -14.52
CA ARG A 128 0.85 -23.27 -15.89
C ARG A 128 0.11 -21.98 -16.27
N ASP A 129 -0.82 -21.54 -15.40
CA ASP A 129 -1.59 -20.31 -15.66
C ASP A 129 -0.65 -19.07 -15.71
N LEU A 130 0.39 -18.99 -14.87
CA LEU A 130 1.39 -17.94 -14.93
C LEU A 130 2.14 -17.93 -16.26
N TYR A 131 2.42 -19.10 -16.83
CA TYR A 131 3.04 -19.20 -18.14
C TYR A 131 2.08 -18.75 -19.24
N GLU A 132 0.83 -19.20 -19.21
CA GLU A 132 -0.21 -18.82 -20.18
C GLU A 132 -0.44 -17.32 -20.25
N ILE A 133 -0.39 -16.62 -19.10
CA ILE A 133 -0.54 -15.15 -19.05
C ILE A 133 0.78 -14.39 -19.24
N GLY A 134 1.87 -15.09 -19.59
CA GLY A 134 3.17 -14.47 -19.89
C GLY A 134 3.95 -13.96 -18.68
N MET A 135 3.66 -14.44 -17.47
CA MET A 135 4.39 -14.10 -16.24
C MET A 135 5.58 -15.02 -15.98
N LEU A 136 5.67 -16.12 -16.70
CA LEU A 136 6.90 -16.92 -16.86
C LEU A 136 7.45 -16.72 -18.26
N LYS A 137 8.76 -16.51 -18.36
CA LYS A 137 9.48 -16.38 -19.63
C LYS A 137 9.65 -17.73 -20.31
N ASP A 138 9.93 -18.75 -19.51
CA ASP A 138 10.14 -20.13 -19.95
C ASP A 138 9.42 -21.06 -18.98
N TYR A 139 8.89 -22.17 -19.51
CA TYR A 139 8.21 -23.20 -18.73
C TYR A 139 8.31 -24.55 -19.47
N GLU A 140 8.81 -25.57 -18.79
CA GLU A 140 9.00 -26.91 -19.34
C GLU A 140 8.69 -27.97 -18.28
N GLU A 141 7.93 -29.00 -18.64
CA GLU A 141 7.70 -30.18 -17.79
C GLU A 141 8.47 -31.38 -18.35
N HIS A 142 9.39 -31.94 -17.56
CA HIS A 142 10.20 -33.09 -17.90
C HIS A 142 10.02 -34.21 -16.86
N GLY A 143 9.21 -35.21 -17.18
CA GLY A 143 8.92 -36.35 -16.32
C GLY A 143 8.33 -35.91 -14.98
N LYS A 144 9.11 -35.99 -13.89
CA LYS A 144 8.67 -35.63 -12.54
C LYS A 144 9.03 -34.19 -12.13
N LYS A 145 9.64 -33.41 -13.01
CA LYS A 145 10.15 -32.09 -12.74
C LYS A 145 9.50 -31.04 -13.64
N VAL A 146 9.39 -29.83 -13.11
CA VAL A 146 9.07 -28.62 -13.85
C VAL A 146 10.22 -27.65 -13.75
N MET A 147 10.56 -27.03 -14.86
CA MET A 147 11.56 -25.98 -14.97
C MET A 147 10.92 -24.71 -15.49
N PHE A 148 11.23 -23.57 -14.87
CA PHE A 148 10.66 -22.29 -15.29
C PHE A 148 11.54 -21.12 -14.94
N ARG A 149 11.32 -19.97 -15.62
CA ARG A 149 11.90 -18.67 -15.30
C ARG A 149 10.80 -17.64 -15.18
N PHE A 150 10.83 -16.82 -14.14
CA PHE A 150 9.96 -15.66 -14.06
C PHE A 150 10.26 -14.63 -15.15
N LYS A 151 9.25 -13.93 -15.63
CA LYS A 151 9.37 -12.84 -16.61
C LYS A 151 10.43 -11.82 -16.17
N ASN A 152 10.44 -11.44 -14.90
CA ASN A 152 11.38 -10.53 -14.28
C ASN A 152 11.38 -10.67 -12.73
N ASN A 153 12.26 -9.91 -12.08
CA ASN A 153 12.37 -9.94 -10.62
C ASN A 153 11.12 -9.40 -9.90
N GLN A 154 10.35 -8.49 -10.52
CA GLN A 154 9.14 -7.95 -9.92
C GLN A 154 8.06 -9.04 -9.82
N ILE A 155 7.84 -9.81 -10.88
CA ILE A 155 6.93 -10.96 -10.86
C ILE A 155 7.38 -12.01 -9.84
N LYS A 156 8.69 -12.31 -9.78
CA LYS A 156 9.25 -13.20 -8.74
C LYS A 156 8.95 -12.71 -7.33
N LYS A 157 9.08 -11.40 -7.06
CA LYS A 157 8.78 -10.79 -5.76
C LYS A 157 7.28 -10.91 -5.42
N ILE A 158 6.36 -10.75 -6.39
CA ILE A 158 4.92 -10.95 -6.17
C ILE A 158 4.63 -12.36 -5.67
N ILE A 159 5.23 -13.37 -6.29
CA ILE A 159 5.04 -14.77 -5.89
C ILE A 159 5.65 -15.04 -4.51
N ALA A 160 6.81 -14.46 -4.21
CA ALA A 160 7.46 -14.62 -2.90
C ALA A 160 6.69 -13.98 -1.73
N LYS A 161 5.94 -12.90 -2.01
CA LYS A 161 5.10 -12.19 -1.03
C LYS A 161 3.68 -12.03 -1.60
N ALA A 162 2.94 -13.13 -1.67
CA ALA A 162 1.64 -13.20 -2.34
C ALA A 162 0.59 -12.20 -1.83
N GLY A 163 0.69 -11.77 -0.57
CA GLY A 163 -0.15 -10.73 0.04
C GLY A 163 -0.05 -9.38 -0.68
N ASN A 164 1.12 -9.07 -1.20
CA ASN A 164 1.40 -7.79 -1.87
C ASN A 164 0.58 -7.59 -3.16
N MET A 165 -0.04 -8.65 -3.70
CA MET A 165 -0.87 -8.51 -4.91
C MET A 165 -2.07 -7.59 -4.69
N LEU A 166 -2.69 -7.63 -3.51
CA LEU A 166 -3.77 -6.71 -3.16
C LEU A 166 -3.28 -5.26 -3.03
N GLU A 167 -2.14 -5.06 -2.39
CA GLU A 167 -1.52 -3.74 -2.21
C GLU A 167 -1.15 -3.11 -3.56
N LEU A 168 -0.52 -3.89 -4.44
CA LEU A 168 -0.18 -3.48 -5.80
C LEU A 168 -1.43 -3.11 -6.61
N HIS A 169 -2.51 -3.89 -6.50
CA HIS A 169 -3.75 -3.60 -7.17
C HIS A 169 -4.41 -2.31 -6.66
N VAL A 170 -4.48 -2.13 -5.33
CA VAL A 170 -5.01 -0.90 -4.72
C VAL A 170 -4.21 0.33 -5.17
N TYR A 171 -2.89 0.24 -5.14
CA TYR A 171 -1.99 1.32 -5.56
C TYR A 171 -2.14 1.62 -7.06
N GLU A 172 -2.18 0.58 -7.91
CA GLU A 172 -2.33 0.74 -9.36
C GLU A 172 -3.65 1.40 -9.71
N VAL A 173 -4.77 0.96 -9.11
CA VAL A 173 -6.09 1.57 -9.31
C VAL A 173 -6.13 3.02 -8.83
N ALA A 174 -5.53 3.32 -7.68
CA ALA A 174 -5.51 4.67 -7.13
C ALA A 174 -4.69 5.64 -7.97
N THR A 175 -3.58 5.18 -8.58
CA THR A 175 -2.62 6.05 -9.29
C THR A 175 -2.78 6.06 -10.82
N ARG A 176 -3.69 5.26 -11.37
CA ARG A 176 -3.91 5.15 -12.83
C ARG A 176 -4.30 6.47 -13.48
N GLU A 177 -5.16 7.22 -12.84
CA GLU A 177 -5.66 8.51 -13.33
C GLU A 177 -4.91 9.70 -12.74
N GLY A 178 -3.64 9.65 -12.52
CA GLY A 178 -2.64 10.64 -12.11
C GLY A 178 -3.04 11.98 -11.42
N TYR A 179 -4.32 12.35 -11.40
CA TYR A 179 -4.82 13.62 -10.87
C TYR A 179 -5.69 13.51 -9.62
N LEU A 180 -6.04 12.28 -9.18
CA LEU A 180 -6.97 12.09 -8.07
C LEU A 180 -6.31 12.25 -6.70
N PHE A 181 -5.07 11.83 -6.61
CA PHE A 181 -4.25 11.95 -5.44
C PHE A 181 -2.98 12.71 -5.82
N SER A 182 -2.60 13.69 -4.99
CA SER A 182 -1.43 14.53 -5.25
C SER A 182 -0.10 13.78 -5.05
N ASP A 183 -0.12 12.74 -4.23
CA ASP A 183 1.01 11.85 -4.00
C ASP A 183 0.53 10.45 -3.58
N ALA A 184 1.35 9.42 -3.78
CA ALA A 184 1.04 8.03 -3.41
C ALA A 184 2.32 7.24 -3.14
N VAL A 185 2.35 6.50 -2.05
CA VAL A 185 3.45 5.60 -1.66
C VAL A 185 2.88 4.22 -1.35
N ILE A 186 3.59 3.17 -1.77
CA ILE A 186 3.27 1.78 -1.48
C ILE A 186 4.39 1.14 -0.65
N GLY A 187 4.04 0.32 0.35
CA GLY A 187 4.99 -0.31 1.26
C GLY A 187 5.82 0.74 2.02
N ALA A 188 5.14 1.70 2.61
CA ALA A 188 5.78 2.79 3.33
C ALA A 188 6.35 2.30 4.67
N HIS A 189 7.67 2.30 4.80
CA HIS A 189 8.35 2.09 6.07
C HIS A 189 8.60 3.44 6.73
N ILE A 190 8.03 3.63 7.90
CA ILE A 190 8.10 4.90 8.63
C ILE A 190 8.86 4.66 9.91
N ASP A 191 10.00 5.33 10.06
CA ASP A 191 10.70 5.42 11.31
C ASP A 191 10.03 6.43 12.26
N TRP A 192 9.95 6.10 13.56
CA TRP A 192 9.09 6.78 14.52
C TRP A 192 9.66 8.07 15.09
N ASP A 193 10.96 8.18 15.25
CA ASP A 193 11.62 9.35 15.82
C ASP A 193 12.25 10.26 14.76
N GLY A 194 12.30 9.80 13.52
CA GLY A 194 12.84 10.58 12.40
C GLY A 194 14.36 10.59 12.35
N GLU A 195 15.03 9.77 13.17
CA GLU A 195 16.47 9.65 13.22
C GLU A 195 16.90 8.26 12.80
N VAL A 196 17.87 8.18 11.89
CA VAL A 196 18.48 6.89 11.52
C VAL A 196 19.52 6.53 12.56
N HIS A 197 19.37 5.38 13.21
CA HIS A 197 20.32 4.86 14.18
C HIS A 197 21.34 3.97 13.49
N ASP A 198 22.61 4.24 13.77
CA ASP A 198 23.76 3.49 13.24
C ASP A 198 24.89 3.43 14.28
N THR A 199 26.11 3.10 13.85
CA THR A 199 27.28 3.04 14.73
C THR A 199 27.69 4.41 15.30
N MET A 200 27.33 5.51 14.64
CA MET A 200 27.63 6.90 15.08
C MET A 200 26.50 7.50 15.91
N ASN A 201 25.27 7.07 15.67
CA ASN A 201 24.07 7.45 16.42
C ASN A 201 23.41 6.17 16.98
N PRO A 202 23.89 5.64 18.13
CA PRO A 202 23.40 4.37 18.66
C PRO A 202 21.97 4.49 19.18
N GLY A 203 21.12 3.53 18.80
CA GLY A 203 19.73 3.44 19.16
C GLY A 203 19.07 2.23 18.51
N TYR A 204 17.75 2.25 18.48
CA TYR A 204 16.93 1.23 17.78
C TYR A 204 15.87 1.94 16.96
N ASP A 205 15.93 1.74 15.65
CA ASP A 205 14.87 2.23 14.74
C ASP A 205 13.58 1.45 14.99
N THR A 206 12.55 2.16 15.40
CA THR A 206 11.21 1.59 15.51
C THR A 206 10.45 1.91 14.23
N MET A 207 10.28 0.91 13.38
CA MET A 207 9.63 1.07 12.10
C MET A 207 8.25 0.42 12.05
N ASN A 208 7.33 1.09 11.37
CA ASN A 208 6.05 0.52 10.98
C ASN A 208 5.91 0.53 9.46
N GLU A 209 5.37 -0.56 8.93
CA GLU A 209 4.99 -0.66 7.52
C GLU A 209 3.52 -0.28 7.35
N ILE A 210 3.24 0.57 6.36
CA ILE A 210 1.89 0.86 5.87
C ILE A 210 1.81 0.43 4.41
N ASP A 211 0.81 -0.37 4.11
CA ASP A 211 0.68 -1.02 2.81
C ASP A 211 0.54 0.00 1.67
N VAL A 212 -0.32 1.03 1.84
CA VAL A 212 -0.46 2.14 0.88
C VAL A 212 -0.77 3.44 1.64
N ILE A 213 -0.14 4.54 1.25
CA ILE A 213 -0.52 5.89 1.68
C ILE A 213 -0.86 6.69 0.42
N LEU A 214 -2.01 7.35 0.42
CA LEU A 214 -2.43 8.27 -0.63
C LEU A 214 -2.54 9.67 -0.05
N MET A 215 -2.13 10.69 -0.80
CA MET A 215 -2.33 12.08 -0.41
C MET A 215 -3.44 12.69 -1.24
N LYS A 216 -4.49 13.13 -0.58
CA LYS A 216 -5.57 13.89 -1.21
C LYS A 216 -5.45 15.33 -0.78
N GLN A 217 -4.76 16.12 -1.59
CA GLN A 217 -4.34 17.49 -1.28
C GLN A 217 -3.40 17.54 -0.05
N VAL A 218 -3.90 17.88 1.13
CA VAL A 218 -3.13 17.89 2.38
C VAL A 218 -3.67 16.88 3.41
N CYS A 219 -4.51 15.95 2.97
CA CYS A 219 -5.08 14.92 3.84
C CYS A 219 -4.49 13.56 3.47
N PRO A 220 -3.63 12.98 4.30
CA PRO A 220 -3.13 11.64 4.08
C PRO A 220 -4.22 10.59 4.36
N ILE A 221 -4.26 9.56 3.52
CA ILE A 221 -5.12 8.40 3.65
C ILE A 221 -4.22 7.18 3.87
N PHE A 222 -4.22 6.65 5.07
CA PHE A 222 -3.47 5.45 5.44
C PHE A 222 -4.31 4.21 5.15
N ILE A 223 -3.78 3.29 4.36
CA ILE A 223 -4.49 2.09 3.91
C ILE A 223 -3.71 0.86 4.33
N SER A 224 -4.38 -0.06 5.04
CA SER A 224 -3.89 -1.40 5.27
C SER A 224 -4.65 -2.40 4.40
N CYS A 225 -3.95 -3.35 3.78
CA CYS A 225 -4.48 -4.33 2.84
C CYS A 225 -4.36 -5.74 3.44
N LYS A 226 -5.46 -6.49 3.49
CA LYS A 226 -5.44 -7.87 4.01
C LYS A 226 -6.09 -8.83 3.01
N SER A 227 -5.28 -9.71 2.45
CA SER A 227 -5.74 -10.78 1.54
C SER A 227 -6.41 -11.95 2.27
N GLY A 228 -6.10 -12.13 3.56
CA GLY A 228 -6.67 -13.11 4.47
C GLY A 228 -7.74 -12.54 5.42
N LYS A 229 -7.96 -13.22 6.54
CA LYS A 229 -8.83 -12.71 7.62
C LYS A 229 -8.13 -11.56 8.33
N ALA A 230 -8.83 -10.44 8.51
CA ALA A 230 -8.37 -9.34 9.34
C ALA A 230 -8.90 -9.50 10.77
N GLY A 231 -8.05 -9.23 11.76
CA GLY A 231 -8.41 -9.19 13.17
C GLY A 231 -8.34 -7.79 13.75
N GLY A 232 -8.72 -7.64 15.02
CA GLY A 232 -8.70 -6.35 15.72
C GLY A 232 -7.31 -5.67 15.73
N ASN A 233 -6.22 -6.44 15.73
CA ASN A 233 -4.86 -5.88 15.69
C ASN A 233 -4.62 -5.01 14.46
N ALA A 234 -5.13 -5.40 13.28
CA ALA A 234 -4.97 -4.60 12.07
C ALA A 234 -5.63 -3.20 12.19
N LEU A 235 -6.74 -3.08 12.93
CA LEU A 235 -7.36 -1.79 13.20
C LEU A 235 -6.51 -0.95 14.16
N HIS A 236 -5.94 -1.57 15.19
CA HIS A 236 -5.09 -0.87 16.17
C HIS A 236 -3.77 -0.40 15.58
N GLU A 237 -3.13 -1.22 14.77
CA GLU A 237 -1.90 -0.84 14.06
C GLU A 237 -2.14 0.35 13.15
N LEU A 238 -3.18 0.28 12.31
CA LEU A 238 -3.55 1.36 11.41
C LEU A 238 -3.92 2.65 12.17
N GLU A 239 -4.68 2.56 13.26
CA GLU A 239 -5.00 3.70 14.13
C GLU A 239 -3.75 4.34 14.71
N THR A 240 -2.85 3.52 15.25
CA THR A 240 -1.64 3.98 15.92
C THR A 240 -0.75 4.79 14.97
N VAL A 241 -0.45 4.23 13.78
CA VAL A 241 0.42 4.88 12.81
C VAL A 241 -0.25 6.12 12.20
N SER A 242 -1.51 6.02 11.80
CA SER A 242 -2.22 7.16 11.20
C SER A 242 -2.43 8.32 12.16
N ARG A 243 -2.63 8.05 13.45
CA ARG A 243 -2.73 9.08 14.49
C ARG A 243 -1.40 9.78 14.73
N LYS A 244 -0.28 9.05 14.70
CA LYS A 244 1.05 9.61 14.90
C LYS A 244 1.45 10.49 13.70
N PHE A 245 1.32 9.98 12.48
CA PHE A 245 1.92 10.59 11.29
C PHE A 245 0.94 11.31 10.36
N GLY A 246 -0.35 11.25 10.58
CA GLY A 246 -1.32 11.95 9.72
C GLY A 246 -2.12 13.02 10.44
N GLY A 247 -1.94 13.15 11.75
CA GLY A 247 -2.60 14.18 12.55
C GLY A 247 -4.13 14.07 12.54
N LYS A 248 -4.78 15.21 12.78
CA LYS A 248 -6.25 15.29 13.00
C LYS A 248 -7.06 14.97 11.73
N TYR A 249 -6.52 15.23 10.56
CA TYR A 249 -7.23 15.11 9.29
C TYR A 249 -6.90 13.81 8.53
N ALA A 250 -6.01 12.99 9.08
CA ALA A 250 -5.70 11.69 8.52
C ALA A 250 -6.96 10.83 8.38
N ARG A 251 -7.07 10.17 7.25
CA ARG A 251 -8.12 9.20 6.98
C ARG A 251 -7.51 7.79 6.96
N LYS A 252 -8.35 6.82 7.24
CA LYS A 252 -7.92 5.44 7.45
C LYS A 252 -8.83 4.49 6.72
N ALA A 253 -8.25 3.55 5.98
CA ALA A 253 -9.02 2.50 5.34
C ALA A 253 -8.37 1.13 5.54
N LEU A 254 -9.19 0.13 5.79
CA LEU A 254 -8.81 -1.27 5.77
C LEU A 254 -9.44 -1.91 4.54
N VAL A 255 -8.59 -2.37 3.62
CA VAL A 255 -8.99 -2.99 2.36
C VAL A 255 -8.85 -4.50 2.49
N LEU A 256 -9.95 -5.22 2.25
CA LEU A 256 -10.04 -6.66 2.39
C LEU A 256 -10.32 -7.30 1.03
N ALA A 257 -9.50 -8.28 0.64
CA ALA A 257 -9.71 -9.01 -0.61
C ALA A 257 -11.04 -9.77 -0.62
N ARG A 258 -11.48 -10.28 0.54
CA ARG A 258 -12.71 -11.08 0.69
C ARG A 258 -13.80 -10.29 1.40
N ALA A 259 -15.04 -10.68 1.13
CA ALA A 259 -16.19 -10.19 1.89
C ALA A 259 -16.05 -10.55 3.38
N CYS A 260 -16.42 -9.63 4.23
CA CYS A 260 -16.68 -9.94 5.62
C CYS A 260 -17.90 -10.86 5.72
N ASP A 261 -17.79 -11.94 6.48
CA ASP A 261 -18.93 -12.81 6.79
C ASP A 261 -19.94 -12.09 7.70
N ASN A 262 -21.10 -12.72 7.95
CA ASN A 262 -22.15 -12.18 8.82
C ASN A 262 -22.10 -12.77 10.22
N THR A 263 -20.92 -13.18 10.70
CA THR A 263 -20.77 -13.68 12.07
C THR A 263 -20.82 -12.55 13.09
N THR A 264 -21.17 -12.88 14.31
CA THR A 264 -21.18 -11.92 15.44
C THR A 264 -19.81 -11.26 15.61
N GLY A 265 -18.71 -12.03 15.48
CA GLY A 265 -17.34 -11.50 15.54
C GLY A 265 -17.05 -10.45 14.48
N THR A 266 -17.52 -10.65 13.26
CA THR A 266 -17.41 -9.67 12.17
C THR A 266 -18.25 -8.43 12.42
N MET A 267 -19.43 -8.55 13.01
CA MET A 267 -20.25 -7.40 13.39
C MET A 267 -19.53 -6.52 14.41
N PHE A 268 -18.92 -7.11 15.45
CA PHE A 268 -18.09 -6.37 16.42
C PHE A 268 -16.86 -5.75 15.78
N PHE A 269 -16.22 -6.45 14.87
CA PHE A 269 -15.08 -5.92 14.12
C PHE A 269 -15.47 -4.67 13.29
N LYS A 270 -16.59 -4.74 12.54
CA LYS A 270 -17.10 -3.61 11.75
C LYS A 270 -17.53 -2.44 12.67
N GLN A 271 -18.12 -2.74 13.83
CA GLN A 271 -18.48 -1.69 14.78
C GLN A 271 -17.21 -1.01 15.32
N ARG A 272 -16.21 -1.77 15.76
CA ARG A 272 -14.94 -1.22 16.22
C ARG A 272 -14.26 -0.35 15.15
N ALA A 273 -14.25 -0.78 13.89
CA ALA A 273 -13.71 0.02 12.79
C ALA A 273 -14.43 1.37 12.66
N ARG A 274 -15.78 1.40 12.79
CA ARG A 274 -16.56 2.64 12.78
C ARG A 274 -16.21 3.56 13.96
N ASP A 275 -16.08 2.99 15.18
CA ASP A 275 -15.74 3.74 16.39
C ASP A 275 -14.33 4.36 16.28
N MET A 276 -13.43 3.71 15.54
CA MET A 276 -12.08 4.19 15.24
C MET A 276 -12.02 5.06 13.97
N HIS A 277 -13.16 5.35 13.32
CA HIS A 277 -13.23 6.07 12.04
C HIS A 277 -12.37 5.43 10.93
N ILE A 278 -12.36 4.10 10.87
CA ILE A 278 -11.67 3.34 9.82
C ILE A 278 -12.70 2.86 8.79
N TRP A 279 -12.51 3.24 7.54
CA TRP A 279 -13.31 2.77 6.42
C TRP A 279 -12.96 1.31 6.10
N ILE A 280 -13.97 0.44 6.00
CA ILE A 280 -13.76 -0.92 5.52
C ILE A 280 -14.20 -0.99 4.06
N ILE A 281 -13.27 -1.38 3.18
CA ILE A 281 -13.52 -1.74 1.80
C ILE A 281 -13.33 -3.24 1.69
N ASP A 282 -14.39 -4.01 1.75
CA ASP A 282 -14.33 -5.47 1.68
C ASP A 282 -14.79 -6.01 0.31
N ASP A 283 -14.53 -7.29 0.05
CA ASP A 283 -14.89 -8.02 -1.17
C ASP A 283 -14.24 -7.49 -2.47
N VAL A 284 -12.99 -7.01 -2.36
CA VAL A 284 -12.27 -6.44 -3.52
C VAL A 284 -12.09 -7.45 -4.65
N PHE A 285 -12.05 -8.76 -4.36
CA PHE A 285 -12.03 -9.80 -5.39
C PHE A 285 -13.25 -9.76 -6.34
N ARG A 286 -14.36 -9.18 -5.93
CA ARG A 286 -15.57 -9.06 -6.75
C ARG A 286 -15.80 -7.66 -7.30
N MET A 287 -14.99 -6.69 -6.89
CA MET A 287 -15.10 -5.32 -7.38
C MET A 287 -14.46 -5.16 -8.75
N SER A 288 -15.03 -4.28 -9.57
CA SER A 288 -14.30 -3.71 -10.70
C SER A 288 -13.32 -2.63 -10.20
N ASP A 289 -12.33 -2.31 -11.03
CA ASP A 289 -11.39 -1.23 -10.74
C ASP A 289 -12.10 0.10 -10.49
N GLU A 290 -13.14 0.40 -11.28
CA GLU A 290 -13.96 1.59 -11.11
C GLU A 290 -14.70 1.60 -9.76
N GLN A 291 -15.26 0.47 -9.34
CA GLN A 291 -15.91 0.34 -8.03
C GLN A 291 -14.93 0.56 -6.89
N LEU A 292 -13.72 0.00 -6.98
CA LEU A 292 -12.66 0.22 -5.99
C LEU A 292 -12.24 1.69 -5.96
N LEU A 293 -11.96 2.27 -7.13
CA LEU A 293 -11.58 3.68 -7.24
C LEU A 293 -12.64 4.62 -6.65
N ASN A 294 -13.93 4.37 -6.94
CA ASN A 294 -15.03 5.15 -6.39
C ASN A 294 -15.13 5.04 -4.85
N LYS A 295 -14.76 3.91 -4.27
CA LYS A 295 -14.68 3.78 -2.80
C LYS A 295 -13.49 4.55 -2.23
N LEU A 296 -12.32 4.49 -2.87
CA LEU A 296 -11.12 5.24 -2.47
C LEU A 296 -11.35 6.76 -2.56
N LYS A 297 -12.05 7.24 -3.58
CA LYS A 297 -12.39 8.67 -3.75
C LYS A 297 -13.27 9.21 -2.61
N ARG A 298 -14.09 8.36 -1.98
CA ARG A 298 -15.04 8.75 -0.91
C ARG A 298 -14.39 8.82 0.47
N ILE A 299 -13.23 8.21 0.61
CA ILE A 299 -12.42 8.37 1.83
C ILE A 299 -11.85 9.79 1.84
#